data_e80039bb25228561426013d533f1fdbe
#
_entry.id   e80039bb25228561426013d533f1fdbe
#
_cell.length_a   1.000
_cell.length_b   1.000
_cell.length_c   1.000
_cell.angle_alpha   90.00
_cell.angle_beta   90.00
_cell.angle_gamma   90.00
#
_symmetry.space_group_name_H-M   'P 1'
#
loop_
_entity.id
_entity.type
_entity.pdbx_description
1 polymer ?
#
loop_
_entity_poly.entity_id
_entity_poly.type
_entity_poly.pdbx_seq_one_letter_code
_entity_poly.pdbx_strand_id
1 'polypeptide(L)'
;MTETQAGGRRLINATAVMASGTMVSRVLGLVRAMLIAFVLGNGTRQVEAFNYANTVPTTLYLLLAGGTLNNVLVPQIVRAVTHDEDGGRAFVDRIITAFVMALGALTVVVTVTTPLVMSMFARAWTAPDMADHWASLLLMSYICMPQLFFYGVFFLIGQVLNARDKFGPMMWAPIANNVVSIAVFALYLAIWGNQTALTGEPFTVPQAWLLAGGSTLGIIVQTLVLLPFLKRAGFSYRPRFDLKGTGLGRTFHVAKWMVGYVALTTLVQMLVANLASQATSATDQGAGWTVYQNAYLIWILPHSLLTVSLATAMLPSASRYAVAGDRSGVAAETTRALRLATTFLLPASVALLVLADPVTRLAFGNGTGASDYIYIAWALMAFAIGLVPFTIQYLYLRAFFAMDNTRTPFLLQIWISGANAAAALALALPWNDPTTVAARLALAYSLSYFVGVFITHFVLRRRLPELPGTATVRHLARLLLATVPAAVL
;
A
#
# COMPACT_ATOMS: atom_id res chain seq x y z
N MET A 1 -38.12 12.40 14.68
CA MET A 1 -36.97 12.05 13.79
C MET A 1 -37.21 10.63 13.33
N THR A 2 -37.41 10.43 12.04
CA THR A 2 -37.65 9.09 11.47
C THR A 2 -36.38 8.24 11.59
N GLU A 3 -36.51 6.92 11.80
CA GLU A 3 -35.36 5.96 11.88
C GLU A 3 -34.36 6.09 10.73
N THR A 4 -34.85 6.48 9.56
CA THR A 4 -34.01 6.71 8.35
C THR A 4 -33.08 7.93 8.51
N GLN A 5 -33.48 8.98 9.23
CA GLN A 5 -32.65 10.16 9.50
C GLN A 5 -31.60 9.89 10.59
N ALA A 6 -31.92 9.04 11.56
CA ALA A 6 -30.98 8.62 12.60
C ALA A 6 -29.91 7.67 12.03
N GLY A 7 -30.27 6.77 11.11
CA GLY A 7 -29.35 5.90 10.37
C GLY A 7 -28.39 6.69 9.47
N GLY A 8 -28.88 7.69 8.75
CA GLY A 8 -28.06 8.54 7.91
C GLY A 8 -27.01 9.35 8.69
N ARG A 9 -27.39 9.94 9.83
CA ARG A 9 -26.46 10.67 10.71
C ARG A 9 -25.38 9.76 11.32
N ARG A 10 -25.74 8.54 11.72
CA ARG A 10 -24.75 7.56 12.23
C ARG A 10 -23.74 7.17 11.16
N LEU A 11 -24.17 6.98 9.92
CA LEU A 11 -23.28 6.65 8.80
C LEU A 11 -22.33 7.80 8.47
N ILE A 12 -22.83 9.04 8.43
CA ILE A 12 -22.02 10.25 8.18
C ILE A 12 -20.97 10.43 9.29
N ASN A 13 -21.36 10.28 10.56
CA ASN A 13 -20.43 10.39 11.68
C ASN A 13 -19.36 9.27 11.65
N ALA A 14 -19.73 8.03 11.35
CA ALA A 14 -18.79 6.93 11.21
C ALA A 14 -17.79 7.18 10.07
N THR A 15 -18.27 7.68 8.92
CA THR A 15 -17.41 8.03 7.78
C THR A 15 -16.46 9.18 8.12
N ALA A 16 -16.93 10.21 8.84
CA ALA A 16 -16.08 11.32 9.27
C ALA A 16 -14.98 10.87 10.24
N VAL A 17 -15.30 9.99 11.21
CA VAL A 17 -14.32 9.40 12.15
C VAL A 17 -13.31 8.54 11.43
N MET A 18 -13.71 7.75 10.44
CA MET A 18 -12.79 6.95 9.63
C MET A 18 -11.87 7.84 8.79
N ALA A 19 -12.43 8.84 8.12
CA ALA A 19 -11.66 9.75 7.27
C ALA A 19 -10.64 10.56 8.08
N SER A 20 -11.03 11.10 9.25
CA SER A 20 -10.12 11.85 10.12
C SER A 20 -8.98 10.98 10.66
N GLY A 21 -9.27 9.75 11.13
CA GLY A 21 -8.24 8.81 11.58
C GLY A 21 -7.24 8.46 10.47
N THR A 22 -7.74 8.18 9.26
CA THR A 22 -6.89 7.92 8.09
C THR A 22 -6.03 9.13 7.73
N MET A 23 -6.60 10.34 7.74
CA MET A 23 -5.86 11.57 7.41
C MET A 23 -4.76 11.85 8.43
N VAL A 24 -5.06 11.79 9.72
CA VAL A 24 -4.06 11.98 10.80
C VAL A 24 -2.95 10.94 10.70
N SER A 25 -3.29 9.67 10.48
CA SER A 25 -2.31 8.59 10.30
C SER A 25 -1.39 8.83 9.10
N ARG A 26 -1.91 9.35 7.97
CA ARG A 26 -1.10 9.67 6.78
C ARG A 26 -0.15 10.84 7.02
N VAL A 27 -0.63 11.91 7.69
CA VAL A 27 0.22 13.05 8.05
C VAL A 27 1.34 12.60 8.98
N LEU A 28 1.04 11.82 10.02
CA LEU A 28 2.07 11.27 10.91
C LEU A 28 3.01 10.30 10.19
N GLY A 29 2.51 9.53 9.22
CA GLY A 29 3.34 8.68 8.36
C GLY A 29 4.33 9.49 7.51
N LEU A 30 3.91 10.64 6.98
CA LEU A 30 4.80 11.56 6.28
C LEU A 30 5.83 12.17 7.23
N VAL A 31 5.41 12.64 8.41
CA VAL A 31 6.34 13.15 9.44
C VAL A 31 7.38 12.10 9.84
N ARG A 32 6.94 10.84 10.01
CA ARG A 32 7.87 9.72 10.25
C ARG A 32 8.87 9.55 9.10
N ALA A 33 8.42 9.59 7.85
CA ALA A 33 9.30 9.45 6.69
C ALA A 33 10.31 10.62 6.60
N MET A 34 9.88 11.85 6.90
CA MET A 34 10.77 13.01 6.98
C MET A 34 11.81 12.84 8.08
N LEU A 35 11.43 12.32 9.25
CA LEU A 35 12.35 12.08 10.35
C LEU A 35 13.36 10.96 10.02
N ILE A 36 12.92 9.88 9.35
CA ILE A 36 13.80 8.82 8.86
C ILE A 36 14.85 9.42 7.90
N ALA A 37 14.41 10.23 6.95
CA ALA A 37 15.31 10.90 6.00
C ALA A 37 16.29 11.88 6.70
N PHE A 38 15.81 12.61 7.70
CA PHE A 38 16.64 13.51 8.49
C PHE A 38 17.75 12.77 9.26
N VAL A 39 17.44 11.58 9.79
CA VAL A 39 18.36 10.80 10.63
C VAL A 39 19.27 9.91 9.79
N LEU A 40 18.72 9.20 8.82
CA LEU A 40 19.43 8.16 8.04
C LEU A 40 19.74 8.55 6.59
N GLY A 41 19.17 9.67 6.09
CA GLY A 41 19.27 10.04 4.69
C GLY A 41 18.21 9.38 3.81
N ASN A 42 18.27 9.60 2.50
CA ASN A 42 17.34 9.04 1.53
C ASN A 42 17.98 7.94 0.67
N GLY A 43 19.28 8.02 0.40
CA GLY A 43 20.02 7.11 -0.48
C GLY A 43 21.12 6.32 0.21
N THR A 44 21.27 6.40 1.54
CA THR A 44 22.32 5.69 2.29
C THR A 44 22.04 4.18 2.38
N ARG A 45 23.10 3.37 2.52
CA ARG A 45 22.97 1.93 2.77
C ARG A 45 22.22 1.62 4.07
N GLN A 46 22.36 2.48 5.10
CA GLN A 46 21.66 2.29 6.36
C GLN A 46 20.14 2.46 6.20
N VAL A 47 19.66 3.51 5.53
CA VAL A 47 18.21 3.69 5.32
C VAL A 47 17.64 2.60 4.43
N GLU A 48 18.40 2.12 3.46
CA GLU A 48 18.00 1.00 2.61
C GLU A 48 17.84 -0.28 3.43
N ALA A 49 18.82 -0.64 4.28
CA ALA A 49 18.73 -1.80 5.17
C ALA A 49 17.48 -1.74 6.05
N PHE A 50 17.22 -0.58 6.67
CA PHE A 50 16.02 -0.35 7.47
C PHE A 50 14.73 -0.54 6.68
N ASN A 51 14.65 0.06 5.49
CA ASN A 51 13.45 0.00 4.67
C ASN A 51 13.21 -1.38 4.05
N TYR A 52 14.24 -2.09 3.60
CA TYR A 52 14.11 -3.47 3.13
C TYR A 52 13.60 -4.39 4.25
N ALA A 53 14.17 -4.30 5.45
CA ALA A 53 13.76 -5.10 6.60
C ALA A 53 12.28 -4.91 6.96
N ASN A 54 11.75 -3.69 6.83
CA ASN A 54 10.34 -3.36 7.11
C ASN A 54 9.41 -3.63 5.91
N THR A 55 9.93 -3.61 4.67
CA THR A 55 9.13 -3.83 3.45
C THR A 55 8.62 -5.27 3.36
N VAL A 56 9.45 -6.26 3.69
CA VAL A 56 9.10 -7.68 3.53
C VAL A 56 7.89 -8.10 4.35
N PRO A 57 7.84 -7.87 5.68
CA PRO A 57 6.65 -8.22 6.47
C PRO A 57 5.38 -7.52 5.98
N THR A 58 5.50 -6.24 5.61
CA THR A 58 4.37 -5.44 5.09
C THR A 58 3.87 -5.98 3.74
N THR A 59 4.76 -6.34 2.84
CA THR A 59 4.42 -6.88 1.52
C THR A 59 3.74 -8.24 1.64
N LEU A 60 4.25 -9.12 2.48
CA LEU A 60 3.64 -10.43 2.74
C LEU A 60 2.28 -10.29 3.45
N TYR A 61 2.14 -9.34 4.38
CA TYR A 61 0.85 -9.01 4.97
C TYR A 61 -0.16 -8.56 3.91
N LEU A 62 0.21 -7.68 2.98
CA LEU A 62 -0.67 -7.22 1.90
C LEU A 62 -1.10 -8.38 0.98
N LEU A 63 -0.23 -9.34 0.73
CA LEU A 63 -0.55 -10.56 -0.03
C LEU A 63 -1.65 -11.38 0.67
N LEU A 64 -1.59 -11.49 1.99
CA LEU A 64 -2.57 -12.24 2.78
C LEU A 64 -3.88 -11.45 3.00
N ALA A 65 -3.77 -10.16 3.34
CA ALA A 65 -4.89 -9.30 3.72
C ALA A 65 -5.50 -8.53 2.53
N GLY A 66 -4.77 -8.41 1.43
CA GLY A 66 -5.10 -7.55 0.29
C GLY A 66 -6.42 -7.87 -0.39
N GLY A 67 -7.50 -7.26 0.11
CA GLY A 67 -8.82 -7.25 -0.54
C GLY A 67 -9.62 -8.56 -0.49
N THR A 68 -8.95 -9.71 -0.38
CA THR A 68 -9.57 -11.04 -0.47
C THR A 68 -10.28 -11.40 0.82
N LEU A 69 -9.59 -11.23 1.94
CA LEU A 69 -10.13 -11.59 3.25
C LEU A 69 -11.25 -10.64 3.68
N ASN A 70 -11.15 -9.34 3.38
CA ASN A 70 -12.22 -8.38 3.64
C ASN A 70 -13.54 -8.75 2.99
N ASN A 71 -13.49 -9.07 1.69
CA ASN A 71 -14.69 -9.35 0.90
C ASN A 71 -15.33 -10.70 1.24
N VAL A 72 -14.60 -11.57 1.93
CA VAL A 72 -15.05 -12.92 2.23
C VAL A 72 -15.30 -13.13 3.73
N LEU A 73 -14.40 -12.65 4.61
CA LEU A 73 -14.56 -12.85 6.05
C LEU A 73 -15.70 -12.02 6.64
N VAL A 74 -15.82 -10.74 6.27
CA VAL A 74 -16.85 -9.87 6.84
C VAL A 74 -18.25 -10.40 6.58
N PRO A 75 -18.66 -10.78 5.35
CA PRO A 75 -19.97 -11.36 5.13
C PRO A 75 -20.23 -12.66 5.88
N GLN A 76 -19.19 -13.49 6.05
CA GLN A 76 -19.33 -14.75 6.79
C GLN A 76 -19.50 -14.49 8.30
N ILE A 77 -18.72 -13.57 8.87
CA ILE A 77 -18.85 -13.17 10.26
C ILE A 77 -20.23 -12.56 10.50
N VAL A 78 -20.68 -11.66 9.62
CA VAL A 78 -22.02 -11.03 9.73
C VAL A 78 -23.12 -12.09 9.67
N ARG A 79 -23.04 -13.05 8.74
CA ARG A 79 -24.01 -14.16 8.66
C ARG A 79 -24.04 -14.99 9.95
N ALA A 80 -22.87 -15.35 10.48
CA ALA A 80 -22.79 -16.12 11.72
C ALA A 80 -23.36 -15.33 12.89
N VAL A 81 -23.01 -14.04 13.01
CA VAL A 81 -23.56 -13.15 14.05
C VAL A 81 -25.07 -13.03 13.99
N THR A 82 -25.65 -13.10 12.76
CA THR A 82 -27.11 -12.87 12.55
C THR A 82 -27.92 -14.17 12.67
N HIS A 83 -27.35 -15.33 12.33
CA HIS A 83 -28.12 -16.56 12.18
C HIS A 83 -27.78 -17.64 13.21
N ASP A 84 -26.58 -17.60 13.83
CA ASP A 84 -26.18 -18.61 14.81
C ASP A 84 -26.78 -18.28 16.19
N GLU A 85 -27.25 -19.28 16.92
CA GLU A 85 -27.87 -19.13 18.25
C GLU A 85 -26.91 -18.51 19.28
N ASP A 86 -25.59 -18.73 19.11
CA ASP A 86 -24.54 -18.16 19.98
C ASP A 86 -24.07 -16.76 19.55
N GLY A 87 -24.75 -16.14 18.59
CA GLY A 87 -24.34 -14.86 17.98
C GLY A 87 -23.02 -14.96 17.23
N GLY A 88 -22.73 -16.12 16.62
CA GLY A 88 -21.57 -16.37 15.78
C GLY A 88 -20.24 -16.49 16.53
N ARG A 89 -20.26 -16.59 17.86
CA ARG A 89 -19.04 -16.65 18.69
C ARG A 89 -18.17 -17.84 18.34
N ALA A 90 -18.76 -19.05 18.28
CA ALA A 90 -18.04 -20.27 17.98
C ALA A 90 -17.39 -20.22 16.59
N PHE A 91 -18.09 -19.69 15.60
CA PHE A 91 -17.59 -19.53 14.23
C PHE A 91 -16.41 -18.55 14.17
N VAL A 92 -16.55 -17.37 14.80
CA VAL A 92 -15.50 -16.34 14.83
C VAL A 92 -14.27 -16.83 15.58
N ASP A 93 -14.44 -17.52 16.72
CA ASP A 93 -13.33 -18.12 17.49
C ASP A 93 -12.55 -19.15 16.67
N ARG A 94 -13.24 -20.03 15.91
CA ARG A 94 -12.59 -20.99 14.99
C ARG A 94 -11.79 -20.29 13.90
N ILE A 95 -12.39 -19.29 13.24
CA ILE A 95 -11.72 -18.53 12.18
C ILE A 95 -10.47 -17.83 12.74
N ILE A 96 -10.58 -17.12 13.84
CA ILE A 96 -9.45 -16.45 14.47
C ILE A 96 -8.37 -17.47 14.82
N THR A 97 -8.71 -18.61 15.43
CA THR A 97 -7.74 -19.65 15.80
C THR A 97 -7.03 -20.19 14.55
N ALA A 98 -7.78 -20.52 13.49
CA ALA A 98 -7.21 -21.01 12.23
C ALA A 98 -6.23 -19.99 11.60
N PHE A 99 -6.62 -18.71 11.56
CA PHE A 99 -5.78 -17.65 11.00
C PHE A 99 -4.55 -17.38 11.87
N VAL A 100 -4.67 -17.31 13.18
CA VAL A 100 -3.54 -17.10 14.11
C VAL A 100 -2.53 -18.25 13.98
N MET A 101 -2.99 -19.50 13.87
CA MET A 101 -2.10 -20.64 13.63
C MET A 101 -1.41 -20.56 12.26
N ALA A 102 -2.16 -20.26 11.19
CA ALA A 102 -1.62 -20.12 9.85
C ALA A 102 -0.60 -18.96 9.75
N LEU A 103 -0.92 -17.81 10.35
CA LEU A 103 -0.03 -16.66 10.43
C LEU A 103 1.22 -16.96 11.26
N GLY A 104 1.07 -17.65 12.39
CA GLY A 104 2.20 -18.10 13.22
C GLY A 104 3.12 -19.02 12.46
N ALA A 105 2.57 -20.06 11.82
CA ALA A 105 3.33 -20.97 10.98
C ALA A 105 4.05 -20.25 9.83
N LEU A 106 3.33 -19.37 9.11
CA LEU A 106 3.93 -18.58 8.04
C LEU A 106 5.05 -17.66 8.54
N THR A 107 4.83 -16.99 9.68
CA THR A 107 5.86 -16.11 10.28
C THR A 107 7.11 -16.91 10.64
N VAL A 108 6.96 -18.11 11.21
CA VAL A 108 8.10 -18.99 11.49
C VAL A 108 8.83 -19.39 10.21
N VAL A 109 8.09 -19.83 9.18
CA VAL A 109 8.67 -20.21 7.87
C VAL A 109 9.43 -19.04 7.25
N VAL A 110 8.83 -17.85 7.20
CA VAL A 110 9.45 -16.66 6.62
C VAL A 110 10.66 -16.22 7.45
N THR A 111 10.60 -16.33 8.78
CA THR A 111 11.73 -16.01 9.67
C THR A 111 12.90 -16.98 9.43
N VAL A 112 12.65 -18.29 9.34
CA VAL A 112 13.69 -19.27 9.05
C VAL A 112 14.29 -19.09 7.65
N THR A 113 13.46 -18.71 6.68
CA THR A 113 13.87 -18.49 5.30
C THR A 113 14.27 -17.03 5.00
N THR A 114 14.48 -16.21 6.03
CA THR A 114 14.82 -14.77 5.87
C THR A 114 15.95 -14.52 4.86
N PRO A 115 17.10 -15.23 4.87
CA PRO A 115 18.16 -14.97 3.89
C PRO A 115 17.71 -15.20 2.44
N LEU A 116 16.91 -16.24 2.20
CA LEU A 116 16.34 -16.51 0.88
C LEU A 116 15.36 -15.43 0.47
N VAL A 117 14.43 -15.06 1.35
CA VAL A 117 13.45 -14.03 1.09
C VAL A 117 14.12 -12.68 0.83
N MET A 118 15.09 -12.29 1.66
CA MET A 118 15.81 -11.03 1.48
C MET A 118 16.64 -11.00 0.19
N SER A 119 17.22 -12.12 -0.24
CA SER A 119 17.92 -12.20 -1.52
C SER A 119 16.99 -11.98 -2.74
N MET A 120 15.71 -12.23 -2.60
CA MET A 120 14.72 -11.93 -3.66
C MET A 120 14.42 -10.42 -3.76
N PHE A 121 14.57 -9.66 -2.66
CA PHE A 121 14.34 -8.22 -2.61
C PHE A 121 15.62 -7.40 -2.85
N ALA A 122 16.77 -7.88 -2.41
CA ALA A 122 18.03 -7.14 -2.40
C ALA A 122 19.20 -8.02 -2.84
N ARG A 123 19.09 -8.65 -4.02
CA ARG A 123 20.11 -9.59 -4.53
C ARG A 123 21.49 -8.94 -4.70
N ALA A 124 21.55 -7.68 -5.11
CA ALA A 124 22.83 -6.99 -5.30
C ALA A 124 23.65 -6.90 -3.99
N TRP A 125 22.99 -6.95 -2.84
CA TRP A 125 23.65 -6.92 -1.53
C TRP A 125 24.23 -8.28 -1.09
N THR A 126 23.99 -9.36 -1.82
CA THR A 126 24.61 -10.67 -1.54
C THR A 126 26.03 -10.79 -2.09
N ALA A 127 26.55 -9.76 -2.75
CA ALA A 127 27.90 -9.72 -3.27
C ALA A 127 28.94 -9.72 -2.13
N PRO A 128 30.14 -10.29 -2.33
CA PRO A 128 31.15 -10.45 -1.28
C PRO A 128 31.61 -9.11 -0.65
N ASP A 129 31.65 -8.04 -1.44
CA ASP A 129 32.00 -6.67 -1.00
C ASP A 129 30.93 -6.02 -0.14
N MET A 130 29.71 -6.58 -0.10
CA MET A 130 28.57 -6.12 0.70
C MET A 130 28.31 -7.01 1.92
N ALA A 131 29.22 -7.94 2.29
CA ALA A 131 28.97 -8.97 3.30
C ALA A 131 28.54 -8.38 4.66
N ASP A 132 29.17 -7.31 5.14
CA ASP A 132 28.87 -6.70 6.43
C ASP A 132 27.51 -5.98 6.40
N HIS A 133 27.21 -5.29 5.29
CA HIS A 133 25.89 -4.66 5.08
C HIS A 133 24.78 -5.71 4.97
N TRP A 134 25.06 -6.83 4.28
CA TRP A 134 24.14 -7.96 4.19
C TRP A 134 23.88 -8.59 5.56
N ALA A 135 24.89 -8.78 6.38
CA ALA A 135 24.74 -9.28 7.75
C ALA A 135 23.88 -8.34 8.61
N SER A 136 24.10 -7.01 8.50
CA SER A 136 23.30 -5.98 9.18
C SER A 136 21.84 -5.99 8.70
N LEU A 137 21.60 -6.09 7.39
CA LEU A 137 20.28 -6.22 6.80
C LEU A 137 19.54 -7.47 7.30
N LEU A 138 20.22 -8.61 7.35
CA LEU A 138 19.65 -9.86 7.86
C LEU A 138 19.28 -9.76 9.33
N LEU A 139 20.17 -9.20 10.18
CA LEU A 139 19.87 -8.96 11.59
C LEU A 139 18.59 -8.14 11.76
N MET A 140 18.50 -7.01 11.08
CA MET A 140 17.29 -6.15 11.13
C MET A 140 16.06 -6.89 10.62
N SER A 141 16.21 -7.68 9.56
CA SER A 141 15.11 -8.45 8.99
C SER A 141 14.58 -9.51 9.95
N TYR A 142 15.45 -10.26 10.63
CA TYR A 142 15.04 -11.23 11.65
C TYR A 142 14.23 -10.56 12.77
N ILE A 143 14.62 -9.35 13.19
CA ILE A 143 13.89 -8.59 14.22
C ILE A 143 12.53 -8.07 13.69
N CYS A 144 12.44 -7.76 12.39
CA CYS A 144 11.22 -7.25 11.75
C CYS A 144 10.24 -8.36 11.33
N MET A 145 10.69 -9.61 11.03
CA MET A 145 9.80 -10.68 10.55
C MET A 145 8.58 -10.96 11.44
N PRO A 146 8.67 -10.90 12.79
CA PRO A 146 7.49 -11.04 13.67
C PRO A 146 6.38 -10.02 13.40
N GLN A 147 6.66 -8.89 12.77
CA GLN A 147 5.64 -7.91 12.37
C GLN A 147 4.54 -8.55 11.50
N LEU A 148 4.89 -9.53 10.66
CA LEU A 148 3.93 -10.26 9.81
C LEU A 148 2.78 -10.85 10.64
N PHE A 149 3.10 -11.48 11.76
CA PHE A 149 2.10 -12.03 12.69
C PHE A 149 1.20 -10.92 13.24
N PHE A 150 1.78 -9.86 13.76
CA PHE A 150 1.02 -8.77 14.37
C PHE A 150 0.18 -7.99 13.36
N TYR A 151 0.67 -7.78 12.14
CA TYR A 151 -0.14 -7.21 11.05
C TYR A 151 -1.37 -8.06 10.75
N GLY A 152 -1.19 -9.38 10.67
CA GLY A 152 -2.30 -10.31 10.44
C GLY A 152 -3.31 -10.31 11.58
N VAL A 153 -2.85 -10.31 12.84
CA VAL A 153 -3.73 -10.23 14.01
C VAL A 153 -4.46 -8.89 14.08
N PHE A 154 -3.77 -7.78 13.81
CA PHE A 154 -4.36 -6.45 13.67
C PHE A 154 -5.52 -6.44 12.66
N PHE A 155 -5.27 -7.02 11.49
CA PHE A 155 -6.28 -7.13 10.45
C PHE A 155 -7.49 -7.95 10.90
N LEU A 156 -7.29 -9.12 11.49
CA LEU A 156 -8.37 -10.00 11.96
C LEU A 156 -9.25 -9.30 13.01
N ILE A 157 -8.63 -8.68 14.02
CA ILE A 157 -9.36 -7.93 15.05
C ILE A 157 -10.15 -6.78 14.39
N GLY A 158 -9.54 -6.08 13.43
CA GLY A 158 -10.20 -5.04 12.66
C GLY A 158 -11.45 -5.52 11.94
N GLN A 159 -11.41 -6.72 11.32
CA GLN A 159 -12.58 -7.31 10.65
C GLN A 159 -13.71 -7.68 11.65
N VAL A 160 -13.36 -8.21 12.81
CA VAL A 160 -14.35 -8.50 13.87
C VAL A 160 -15.00 -7.21 14.38
N LEU A 161 -14.23 -6.13 14.55
CA LEU A 161 -14.75 -4.83 14.94
C LEU A 161 -15.64 -4.22 13.83
N ASN A 162 -15.23 -4.32 12.56
CA ASN A 162 -16.02 -3.84 11.42
C ASN A 162 -17.35 -4.59 11.29
N ALA A 163 -17.36 -5.92 11.49
CA ALA A 163 -18.59 -6.72 11.49
C ALA A 163 -19.56 -6.38 12.63
N ARG A 164 -19.09 -5.62 13.63
CA ARG A 164 -19.86 -5.12 14.78
C ARG A 164 -20.08 -3.59 14.74
N ASP A 165 -19.97 -2.99 13.56
CA ASP A 165 -20.13 -1.55 13.30
C ASP A 165 -19.17 -0.64 14.10
N LYS A 166 -17.99 -1.17 14.47
CA LYS A 166 -16.94 -0.43 15.17
C LYS A 166 -15.77 -0.11 14.22
N PHE A 167 -15.99 0.80 13.27
CA PHE A 167 -15.02 1.11 12.20
C PHE A 167 -13.86 2.03 12.66
N GLY A 168 -14.10 2.91 13.64
CA GLY A 168 -13.12 3.90 14.11
C GLY A 168 -11.79 3.32 14.56
N PRO A 169 -11.76 2.34 15.50
CA PRO A 169 -10.52 1.88 16.11
C PRO A 169 -9.47 1.42 15.12
N MET A 170 -9.87 0.69 14.06
CA MET A 170 -8.95 0.21 13.02
C MET A 170 -8.26 1.34 12.24
N MET A 171 -8.96 2.47 12.03
CA MET A 171 -8.40 3.62 11.30
C MET A 171 -7.51 4.51 12.15
N TRP A 172 -7.70 4.50 13.48
CA TRP A 172 -6.90 5.29 14.41
C TRP A 172 -5.69 4.54 14.97
N ALA A 173 -5.72 3.21 15.03
CA ALA A 173 -4.63 2.40 15.60
C ALA A 173 -3.26 2.62 14.92
N PRO A 174 -3.14 2.84 13.58
CA PRO A 174 -1.84 3.12 12.95
C PRO A 174 -1.15 4.39 13.45
N ILE A 175 -1.88 5.30 14.09
CA ILE A 175 -1.29 6.48 14.74
C ILE A 175 -0.32 6.06 15.85
N ALA A 176 -0.70 5.02 16.63
CA ALA A 176 0.16 4.50 17.69
C ALA A 176 1.51 3.99 17.15
N ASN A 177 1.49 3.27 16.02
CA ASN A 177 2.73 2.85 15.35
C ASN A 177 3.58 4.04 14.90
N ASN A 178 2.98 5.07 14.30
CA ASN A 178 3.72 6.26 13.88
C ASN A 178 4.34 7.00 15.07
N VAL A 179 3.61 7.12 16.19
CA VAL A 179 4.12 7.76 17.43
C VAL A 179 5.30 6.99 17.99
N VAL A 180 5.20 5.65 18.10
CA VAL A 180 6.31 4.81 18.57
C VAL A 180 7.51 4.95 17.64
N SER A 181 7.32 4.91 16.32
CA SER A 181 8.39 5.04 15.35
C SER A 181 9.08 6.42 15.48
N ILE A 182 8.33 7.51 15.60
CA ILE A 182 8.88 8.86 15.79
C ILE A 182 9.71 8.92 17.09
N ALA A 183 9.20 8.35 18.18
CA ALA A 183 9.93 8.29 19.45
C ALA A 183 11.23 7.48 19.34
N VAL A 184 11.23 6.36 18.64
CA VAL A 184 12.41 5.52 18.38
C VAL A 184 13.46 6.27 17.58
N PHE A 185 13.08 6.97 16.50
CA PHE A 185 14.02 7.76 15.70
C PHE A 185 14.54 8.98 16.46
N ALA A 186 13.71 9.64 17.28
CA ALA A 186 14.14 10.71 18.18
C ALA A 186 15.16 10.20 19.20
N LEU A 187 14.94 9.03 19.78
CA LEU A 187 15.87 8.39 20.70
C LEU A 187 17.18 8.00 19.99
N TYR A 188 17.11 7.44 18.78
CA TYR A 188 18.29 7.14 17.97
C TYR A 188 19.13 8.41 17.74
N LEU A 189 18.47 9.50 17.34
CA LEU A 189 19.13 10.79 17.11
C LEU A 189 19.79 11.33 18.37
N ALA A 190 19.16 11.18 19.54
CA ALA A 190 19.69 11.62 20.81
C ALA A 190 20.95 10.83 21.26
N ILE A 191 21.04 9.53 20.90
CA ILE A 191 22.14 8.66 21.33
C ILE A 191 23.32 8.72 20.34
N TRP A 192 23.06 8.62 19.02
CA TRP A 192 24.10 8.49 17.99
C TRP A 192 24.20 9.69 17.04
N GLY A 193 23.23 10.62 17.07
CA GLY A 193 23.17 11.72 16.12
C GLY A 193 22.77 11.25 14.71
N ASN A 194 22.94 12.14 13.73
CA ASN A 194 22.67 11.87 12.31
C ASN A 194 23.93 11.62 11.46
N GLN A 195 25.12 11.74 12.06
CA GLN A 195 26.38 11.60 11.33
C GLN A 195 26.73 10.14 10.99
N THR A 196 26.21 9.18 11.76
CA THR A 196 26.51 7.75 11.57
C THR A 196 26.08 7.21 10.21
N ALA A 197 25.01 7.72 9.64
CA ALA A 197 24.55 7.28 8.33
C ALA A 197 25.42 7.77 7.16
N LEU A 198 26.25 8.80 7.38
CA LEU A 198 27.18 9.35 6.38
C LEU A 198 28.52 8.63 6.35
N THR A 199 28.82 7.78 7.33
CA THR A 199 30.10 7.03 7.37
C THR A 199 30.15 5.89 6.35
N GLY A 200 29.02 5.50 5.76
CA GLY A 200 28.90 4.34 4.89
C GLY A 200 28.95 2.99 5.62
N GLU A 201 29.14 2.99 6.95
CA GLU A 201 29.25 1.78 7.76
C GLU A 201 27.91 1.07 7.97
N PRO A 202 27.89 -0.27 8.15
CA PRO A 202 26.68 -1.01 8.51
C PRO A 202 26.21 -0.62 9.92
N PHE A 203 24.94 -0.91 10.23
CA PHE A 203 24.43 -0.70 11.59
C PHE A 203 25.16 -1.59 12.60
N THR A 204 25.50 -1.02 13.74
CA THR A 204 25.91 -1.80 14.90
C THR A 204 24.72 -2.56 15.49
N VAL A 205 25.01 -3.63 16.25
CA VAL A 205 23.96 -4.45 16.87
C VAL A 205 22.97 -3.64 17.72
N PRO A 206 23.40 -2.69 18.59
CA PRO A 206 22.48 -1.86 19.35
C PRO A 206 21.60 -0.94 18.49
N GLN A 207 22.15 -0.35 17.42
CA GLN A 207 21.42 0.47 16.47
C GLN A 207 20.33 -0.35 15.74
N ALA A 208 20.70 -1.55 15.26
CA ALA A 208 19.77 -2.46 14.59
C ALA A 208 18.63 -2.87 15.52
N TRP A 209 18.92 -3.22 16.80
CA TRP A 209 17.88 -3.57 17.77
C TRP A 209 16.97 -2.39 18.10
N LEU A 210 17.50 -1.18 18.27
CA LEU A 210 16.66 -0.02 18.53
C LEU A 210 15.72 0.27 17.36
N LEU A 211 16.23 0.33 16.14
CA LEU A 211 15.43 0.71 14.97
C LEU A 211 14.46 -0.38 14.54
N ALA A 212 14.94 -1.60 14.33
CA ALA A 212 14.12 -2.73 13.90
C ALA A 212 13.19 -3.22 15.02
N GLY A 213 13.69 -3.29 16.26
CA GLY A 213 12.90 -3.61 17.44
C GLY A 213 11.83 -2.57 17.73
N GLY A 214 12.17 -1.29 17.59
CA GLY A 214 11.24 -0.18 17.71
C GLY A 214 10.14 -0.21 16.64
N SER A 215 10.48 -0.54 15.40
CA SER A 215 9.49 -0.75 14.33
C SER A 215 8.54 -1.90 14.66
N THR A 216 9.07 -3.01 15.14
CA THR A 216 8.28 -4.18 15.55
C THR A 216 7.39 -3.84 16.74
N LEU A 217 7.92 -3.13 17.73
CA LEU A 217 7.16 -2.64 18.88
C LEU A 217 6.00 -1.74 18.43
N GLY A 218 6.22 -0.86 17.46
CA GLY A 218 5.18 0.00 16.90
C GLY A 218 3.98 -0.80 16.37
N ILE A 219 4.23 -1.89 15.63
CA ILE A 219 3.17 -2.77 15.12
C ILE A 219 2.49 -3.57 16.25
N ILE A 220 3.26 -4.00 17.23
CA ILE A 220 2.70 -4.65 18.43
C ILE A 220 1.74 -3.69 19.15
N VAL A 221 2.17 -2.47 19.45
CA VAL A 221 1.34 -1.46 20.10
C VAL A 221 0.10 -1.13 19.28
N GLN A 222 0.25 -0.94 17.96
CA GLN A 222 -0.88 -0.76 17.04
C GLN A 222 -1.92 -1.87 17.17
N THR A 223 -1.49 -3.12 17.30
CA THR A 223 -2.36 -4.28 17.44
C THR A 223 -3.01 -4.31 18.82
N LEU A 224 -2.24 -4.08 19.88
CA LEU A 224 -2.73 -4.12 21.27
C LEU A 224 -3.75 -3.03 21.57
N VAL A 225 -3.64 -1.86 20.93
CA VAL A 225 -4.63 -0.76 21.04
C VAL A 225 -6.03 -1.20 20.64
N LEU A 226 -6.19 -2.21 19.78
CA LEU A 226 -7.51 -2.72 19.39
C LEU A 226 -8.18 -3.61 20.44
N LEU A 227 -7.41 -4.24 21.34
CA LEU A 227 -7.94 -5.22 22.31
C LEU A 227 -9.00 -4.63 23.28
N PRO A 228 -8.83 -3.42 23.86
CA PRO A 228 -9.87 -2.80 24.68
C PRO A 228 -11.18 -2.57 23.91
N PHE A 229 -11.09 -2.19 22.64
CA PHE A 229 -12.27 -1.97 21.79
C PHE A 229 -12.96 -3.29 21.45
N LEU A 230 -12.21 -4.38 21.26
CA LEU A 230 -12.75 -5.71 21.04
C LEU A 230 -13.55 -6.17 22.26
N LYS A 231 -13.00 -5.98 23.49
CA LYS A 231 -13.71 -6.28 24.74
C LYS A 231 -14.99 -5.44 24.90
N ARG A 232 -14.93 -4.12 24.61
CA ARG A 232 -16.09 -3.21 24.64
C ARG A 232 -17.15 -3.55 23.59
N ALA A 233 -16.75 -4.21 22.50
CA ALA A 233 -17.68 -4.73 21.49
C ALA A 233 -18.34 -6.06 21.91
N GLY A 234 -18.12 -6.50 23.15
CA GLY A 234 -18.71 -7.73 23.70
C GLY A 234 -18.12 -9.03 23.16
N PHE A 235 -16.90 -8.96 22.58
CA PHE A 235 -16.20 -10.14 22.08
C PHE A 235 -15.05 -10.52 23.01
N SER A 236 -15.08 -11.78 23.47
CA SER A 236 -13.99 -12.41 24.20
C SER A 236 -13.53 -13.64 23.41
N TYR A 237 -12.31 -13.61 22.92
CA TYR A 237 -11.73 -14.71 22.16
C TYR A 237 -11.50 -15.94 23.05
N ARG A 238 -11.94 -17.11 22.55
CA ARG A 238 -11.65 -18.42 23.14
C ARG A 238 -11.07 -19.33 22.07
N PRO A 239 -9.79 -19.78 22.21
CA PRO A 239 -9.19 -20.66 21.22
C PRO A 239 -10.03 -21.91 20.96
N ARG A 240 -10.31 -22.19 19.67
CA ARG A 240 -11.02 -23.40 19.23
C ARG A 240 -10.24 -24.09 18.13
N PHE A 241 -9.88 -25.34 18.39
CA PHE A 241 -9.09 -26.16 17.46
C PHE A 241 -9.93 -27.10 16.61
N ASP A 242 -11.25 -27.11 16.80
CA ASP A 242 -12.23 -27.83 15.98
C ASP A 242 -12.52 -27.07 14.68
N LEU A 243 -11.62 -27.15 13.70
CA LEU A 243 -11.69 -26.36 12.45
C LEU A 243 -12.73 -26.86 11.44
N LYS A 244 -13.51 -27.88 11.78
CA LYS A 244 -14.57 -28.43 10.92
C LYS A 244 -15.70 -27.40 10.77
N GLY A 245 -16.20 -27.24 9.52
CA GLY A 245 -17.35 -26.37 9.23
C GLY A 245 -17.02 -24.89 9.00
N THR A 246 -15.76 -24.49 8.93
CA THR A 246 -15.36 -23.09 8.69
C THR A 246 -15.66 -22.58 7.27
N GLY A 247 -16.01 -23.44 6.31
CA GLY A 247 -16.31 -23.05 4.93
C GLY A 247 -15.14 -22.45 4.14
N LEU A 248 -13.92 -22.47 4.66
CA LEU A 248 -12.74 -21.83 4.10
C LEU A 248 -12.44 -22.27 2.65
N GLY A 249 -12.73 -23.54 2.30
CA GLY A 249 -12.51 -24.03 0.92
C GLY A 249 -13.38 -23.33 -0.13
N ARG A 250 -14.65 -23.08 0.18
CA ARG A 250 -15.58 -22.35 -0.71
C ARG A 250 -15.16 -20.90 -0.86
N THR A 251 -14.72 -20.31 0.24
CA THR A 251 -14.17 -18.96 0.34
C THR A 251 -12.96 -18.79 -0.56
N PHE A 252 -12.01 -19.72 -0.52
CA PHE A 252 -10.82 -19.68 -1.36
C PHE A 252 -11.13 -19.75 -2.85
N HIS A 253 -12.14 -20.52 -3.24
CA HIS A 253 -12.54 -20.62 -4.65
C HIS A 253 -13.03 -19.28 -5.24
N VAL A 254 -13.74 -18.46 -4.45
CA VAL A 254 -14.18 -17.13 -4.87
C VAL A 254 -13.01 -16.13 -4.85
N ALA A 255 -12.13 -16.29 -3.87
CA ALA A 255 -11.02 -15.38 -3.61
C ALA A 255 -9.81 -15.56 -4.54
N LYS A 256 -9.66 -16.71 -5.20
CA LYS A 256 -8.45 -17.09 -5.97
C LYS A 256 -7.96 -16.03 -6.97
N TRP A 257 -8.88 -15.36 -7.66
CA TRP A 257 -8.54 -14.33 -8.64
C TRP A 257 -7.98 -13.06 -7.99
N MET A 258 -8.54 -12.68 -6.84
CA MET A 258 -8.02 -11.54 -6.07
C MET A 258 -6.67 -11.85 -5.43
N VAL A 259 -6.50 -13.09 -4.91
CA VAL A 259 -5.19 -13.56 -4.41
C VAL A 259 -4.17 -13.53 -5.55
N GLY A 260 -4.52 -14.05 -6.72
CA GLY A 260 -3.66 -14.01 -7.90
C GLY A 260 -3.30 -12.58 -8.32
N TYR A 261 -4.28 -11.66 -8.27
CA TYR A 261 -4.05 -10.23 -8.54
C TYR A 261 -3.00 -9.64 -7.60
N VAL A 262 -3.17 -9.84 -6.28
CA VAL A 262 -2.24 -9.32 -5.28
C VAL A 262 -0.88 -10.01 -5.38
N ALA A 263 -0.86 -11.33 -5.56
CA ALA A 263 0.39 -12.08 -5.72
C ALA A 263 1.22 -11.57 -6.91
N LEU A 264 0.57 -11.34 -8.05
CA LEU A 264 1.24 -10.83 -9.24
C LEU A 264 1.79 -9.41 -9.03
N THR A 265 1.02 -8.54 -8.38
CA THR A 265 1.48 -7.19 -8.01
C THR A 265 2.68 -7.26 -7.06
N THR A 266 2.64 -8.15 -6.08
CA THR A 266 3.72 -8.39 -5.12
C THR A 266 4.99 -8.89 -5.80
N LEU A 267 4.89 -9.84 -6.73
CA LEU A 267 6.05 -10.37 -7.47
C LEU A 267 6.75 -9.27 -8.28
N VAL A 268 5.99 -8.40 -8.92
CA VAL A 268 6.58 -7.27 -9.66
C VAL A 268 7.19 -6.25 -8.70
N GLN A 269 6.58 -6.00 -7.55
CA GLN A 269 7.17 -5.13 -6.53
C GLN A 269 8.48 -5.70 -5.99
N MET A 270 8.59 -7.02 -5.80
CA MET A 270 9.85 -7.69 -5.45
C MET A 270 10.92 -7.50 -6.52
N LEU A 271 10.55 -7.65 -7.80
CA LEU A 271 11.47 -7.38 -8.92
C LEU A 271 11.95 -5.92 -8.92
N VAL A 272 11.04 -4.96 -8.74
CA VAL A 272 11.38 -3.52 -8.69
C VAL A 272 12.30 -3.24 -7.50
N ALA A 273 12.03 -3.78 -6.32
CA ALA A 273 12.88 -3.64 -5.15
C ALA A 273 14.28 -4.27 -5.39
N ASN A 274 14.31 -5.44 -6.02
CA ASN A 274 15.56 -6.11 -6.38
C ASN A 274 16.41 -5.26 -7.35
N LEU A 275 15.82 -4.71 -8.39
CA LEU A 275 16.51 -3.81 -9.31
C LEU A 275 16.98 -2.52 -8.61
N ALA A 276 16.18 -1.98 -7.70
CA ALA A 276 16.55 -0.81 -6.91
C ALA A 276 17.75 -1.05 -5.99
N SER A 277 17.98 -2.30 -5.54
CA SER A 277 19.11 -2.63 -4.68
C SER A 277 20.49 -2.45 -5.35
N GLN A 278 20.52 -2.40 -6.69
CA GLN A 278 21.76 -2.16 -7.46
C GLN A 278 22.30 -0.75 -7.23
N ALA A 279 21.42 0.24 -6.98
CA ALA A 279 21.85 1.61 -6.77
C ALA A 279 22.74 1.77 -5.54
N THR A 280 22.37 1.15 -4.42
CA THR A 280 23.09 1.26 -3.15
C THR A 280 24.16 0.18 -2.92
N SER A 281 24.18 -0.88 -3.74
CA SER A 281 25.33 -1.77 -3.78
C SER A 281 26.50 -1.13 -4.52
N ALA A 282 26.24 -0.36 -5.56
CA ALA A 282 27.29 0.26 -6.39
C ALA A 282 27.94 1.49 -5.72
N THR A 283 27.24 2.17 -4.80
CA THR A 283 27.71 3.40 -4.13
C THR A 283 27.12 3.51 -2.73
N ASP A 284 27.81 4.25 -1.84
CA ASP A 284 27.34 4.50 -0.47
C ASP A 284 26.09 5.36 -0.41
N GLN A 285 25.83 6.15 -1.46
CA GLN A 285 24.64 6.97 -1.64
C GLN A 285 24.08 6.78 -3.04
N GLY A 286 22.91 6.14 -3.15
CA GLY A 286 22.27 5.85 -4.44
C GLY A 286 20.75 6.00 -4.39
N ALA A 287 20.15 6.21 -5.55
CA ALA A 287 18.71 6.32 -5.72
C ALA A 287 18.05 4.92 -5.75
N GLY A 288 18.01 4.25 -4.60
CA GLY A 288 17.51 2.89 -4.44
C GLY A 288 16.03 2.80 -4.08
N TRP A 289 15.71 1.77 -3.29
CA TRP A 289 14.34 1.44 -2.88
C TRP A 289 13.70 2.51 -2.01
N THR A 290 14.46 3.10 -1.09
CA THR A 290 13.97 4.18 -0.20
C THR A 290 13.54 5.40 -0.99
N VAL A 291 14.34 5.83 -1.95
CA VAL A 291 14.03 6.96 -2.84
C VAL A 291 12.74 6.69 -3.61
N TYR A 292 12.60 5.48 -4.17
CA TYR A 292 11.39 5.04 -4.85
C TYR A 292 10.16 5.09 -3.93
N GLN A 293 10.26 4.58 -2.70
CA GLN A 293 9.18 4.54 -1.73
C GLN A 293 8.77 5.93 -1.23
N ASN A 294 9.74 6.83 -0.99
CA ASN A 294 9.46 8.20 -0.56
C ASN A 294 8.77 9.01 -1.67
N ALA A 295 9.19 8.84 -2.92
CA ALA A 295 8.52 9.43 -4.08
C ALA A 295 7.09 8.89 -4.24
N TYR A 296 6.90 7.57 -4.11
CA TYR A 296 5.59 6.92 -4.15
C TYR A 296 4.66 7.42 -3.04
N LEU A 297 5.19 7.65 -1.83
CA LEU A 297 4.43 8.15 -0.69
C LEU A 297 3.78 9.52 -0.99
N ILE A 298 4.53 10.45 -1.60
CA ILE A 298 4.00 11.76 -2.00
C ILE A 298 3.00 11.59 -3.15
N TRP A 299 3.40 10.83 -4.18
CA TRP A 299 2.61 10.64 -5.39
C TRP A 299 1.23 10.04 -5.15
N ILE A 300 1.10 9.09 -4.20
CA ILE A 300 -0.18 8.41 -3.95
C ILE A 300 -1.19 9.27 -3.17
N LEU A 301 -0.76 10.36 -2.52
CA LEU A 301 -1.63 11.19 -1.68
C LEU A 301 -2.83 11.76 -2.43
N PRO A 302 -2.70 12.47 -3.57
CA PRO A 302 -3.85 13.00 -4.31
C PRO A 302 -4.84 11.91 -4.72
N HIS A 303 -4.32 10.79 -5.24
CA HIS A 303 -5.14 9.65 -5.62
C HIS A 303 -5.92 9.08 -4.43
N SER A 304 -5.26 8.87 -3.31
CA SER A 304 -5.87 8.23 -2.14
C SER A 304 -6.92 9.10 -1.45
N LEU A 305 -6.80 10.41 -1.54
CA LEU A 305 -7.78 11.34 -0.96
C LEU A 305 -9.02 11.49 -1.85
N LEU A 306 -8.83 11.62 -3.15
CA LEU A 306 -9.90 11.94 -4.09
C LEU A 306 -10.48 10.70 -4.76
N THR A 307 -9.64 9.90 -5.41
CA THR A 307 -10.12 8.78 -6.25
C THR A 307 -10.73 7.67 -5.41
N VAL A 308 -10.15 7.34 -4.27
CA VAL A 308 -10.68 6.29 -3.40
C VAL A 308 -12.06 6.69 -2.87
N SER A 309 -12.25 7.96 -2.50
CA SER A 309 -13.55 8.48 -2.05
C SER A 309 -14.60 8.42 -3.17
N LEU A 310 -14.24 8.86 -4.38
CA LEU A 310 -15.13 8.80 -5.54
C LEU A 310 -15.48 7.36 -5.93
N ALA A 311 -14.51 6.45 -5.90
CA ALA A 311 -14.72 5.04 -6.18
C ALA A 311 -15.65 4.36 -5.16
N THR A 312 -15.51 4.72 -3.88
CA THR A 312 -16.36 4.21 -2.81
C THR A 312 -17.80 4.70 -2.96
N ALA A 313 -18.00 5.95 -3.38
CA ALA A 313 -19.33 6.49 -3.67
C ALA A 313 -19.96 5.90 -4.95
N MET A 314 -19.14 5.67 -5.99
CA MET A 314 -19.58 5.11 -7.28
C MET A 314 -20.03 3.65 -7.16
N LEU A 315 -19.32 2.83 -6.38
CA LEU A 315 -19.48 1.37 -6.39
C LEU A 315 -20.91 0.91 -6.06
N PRO A 316 -21.61 1.40 -4.99
CA PRO A 316 -22.96 0.98 -4.69
C PRO A 316 -23.97 1.36 -5.79
N SER A 317 -23.81 2.55 -6.40
CA SER A 317 -24.68 3.02 -7.49
C SER A 317 -24.48 2.17 -8.75
N ALA A 318 -23.24 1.97 -9.17
CA ALA A 318 -22.88 1.14 -10.31
C ALA A 318 -23.34 -0.33 -10.12
N SER A 319 -23.24 -0.88 -8.90
CA SER A 319 -23.72 -2.22 -8.59
C SER A 319 -25.23 -2.36 -8.70
N ARG A 320 -26.01 -1.34 -8.28
CA ARG A 320 -27.47 -1.35 -8.46
C ARG A 320 -27.87 -1.37 -9.93
N TYR A 321 -27.23 -0.57 -10.77
CA TYR A 321 -27.42 -0.61 -12.23
C TYR A 321 -27.03 -1.96 -12.83
N ALA A 322 -25.91 -2.53 -12.38
CA ALA A 322 -25.44 -3.83 -12.84
C ALA A 322 -26.44 -4.98 -12.52
N VAL A 323 -27.00 -4.99 -11.28
CA VAL A 323 -28.03 -5.95 -10.86
C VAL A 323 -29.33 -5.78 -11.66
N ALA A 324 -29.70 -4.54 -11.99
CA ALA A 324 -30.85 -4.23 -12.85
C ALA A 324 -30.62 -4.56 -14.34
N GLY A 325 -29.42 -5.01 -14.73
CA GLY A 325 -29.06 -5.25 -16.12
C GLY A 325 -28.78 -3.98 -16.95
N ASP A 326 -28.82 -2.80 -16.31
CA ASP A 326 -28.61 -1.51 -16.95
C ASP A 326 -27.11 -1.21 -17.11
N ARG A 327 -26.57 -1.62 -18.26
CA ARG A 327 -25.17 -1.37 -18.62
C ARG A 327 -24.90 0.10 -18.89
N SER A 328 -25.90 0.83 -19.38
CA SER A 328 -25.76 2.27 -19.67
C SER A 328 -25.60 3.08 -18.36
N GLY A 329 -26.32 2.70 -17.32
CA GLY A 329 -26.18 3.27 -15.99
C GLY A 329 -24.79 3.02 -15.37
N VAL A 330 -24.25 1.80 -15.53
CA VAL A 330 -22.87 1.49 -15.09
C VAL A 330 -21.85 2.33 -15.85
N ALA A 331 -21.99 2.48 -17.19
CA ALA A 331 -21.12 3.30 -18.01
C ALA A 331 -21.19 4.79 -17.64
N ALA A 332 -22.40 5.30 -17.38
CA ALA A 332 -22.62 6.69 -16.97
C ALA A 332 -21.96 7.00 -15.63
N GLU A 333 -22.16 6.16 -14.59
CA GLU A 333 -21.52 6.32 -13.28
C GLU A 333 -20.00 6.24 -13.37
N THR A 334 -19.47 5.29 -14.14
CA THR A 334 -18.03 5.17 -14.38
C THR A 334 -17.48 6.43 -15.04
N THR A 335 -18.16 6.94 -16.06
CA THR A 335 -17.75 8.16 -16.79
C THR A 335 -17.81 9.39 -15.88
N ARG A 336 -18.84 9.50 -15.03
CA ARG A 336 -18.97 10.59 -14.06
C ARG A 336 -17.80 10.59 -13.07
N ALA A 337 -17.49 9.43 -12.49
CA ALA A 337 -16.38 9.27 -11.57
C ALA A 337 -15.03 9.60 -12.25
N LEU A 338 -14.82 9.15 -13.50
CA LEU A 338 -13.64 9.45 -14.28
C LEU A 338 -13.47 10.96 -14.51
N ARG A 339 -14.51 11.64 -14.95
CA ARG A 339 -14.46 13.10 -15.20
C ARG A 339 -14.13 13.86 -13.93
N LEU A 340 -14.80 13.54 -12.82
CA LEU A 340 -14.55 14.20 -11.54
C LEU A 340 -13.11 13.93 -11.07
N ALA A 341 -12.65 12.68 -11.06
CA ALA A 341 -11.30 12.34 -10.62
C ALA A 341 -10.25 13.03 -11.48
N THR A 342 -10.36 12.97 -12.82
CA THR A 342 -9.35 13.53 -13.72
C THR A 342 -9.33 15.05 -13.70
N THR A 343 -10.45 15.73 -13.44
CA THR A 343 -10.50 17.19 -13.28
C THR A 343 -9.59 17.69 -12.16
N PHE A 344 -9.44 16.93 -11.08
CA PHE A 344 -8.56 17.29 -9.97
C PHE A 344 -7.17 16.66 -10.10
N LEU A 345 -7.08 15.41 -10.55
CA LEU A 345 -5.81 14.69 -10.55
C LEU A 345 -4.89 15.05 -11.71
N LEU A 346 -5.42 15.57 -12.81
CA LEU A 346 -4.56 16.05 -13.90
C LEU A 346 -3.81 17.33 -13.51
N PRO A 347 -4.47 18.38 -12.94
CA PRO A 347 -3.74 19.50 -12.35
C PRO A 347 -2.78 19.08 -11.23
N ALA A 348 -3.18 18.12 -10.35
CA ALA A 348 -2.28 17.61 -9.33
C ALA A 348 -1.06 16.88 -9.91
N SER A 349 -1.22 16.13 -11.02
CA SER A 349 -0.12 15.49 -11.75
C SER A 349 0.86 16.52 -12.30
N VAL A 350 0.36 17.58 -12.93
CA VAL A 350 1.19 18.68 -13.45
C VAL A 350 1.87 19.44 -12.31
N ALA A 351 1.15 19.70 -11.21
CA ALA A 351 1.72 20.33 -10.02
C ALA A 351 2.87 19.47 -9.41
N LEU A 352 2.69 18.15 -9.34
CA LEU A 352 3.75 17.25 -8.88
C LEU A 352 4.96 17.22 -9.83
N LEU A 353 4.76 17.39 -11.14
CA LEU A 353 5.86 17.52 -12.10
C LEU A 353 6.67 18.80 -11.87
N VAL A 354 5.99 19.93 -11.71
CA VAL A 354 6.65 21.26 -11.62
C VAL A 354 7.20 21.49 -10.22
N LEU A 355 6.47 21.08 -9.19
CA LEU A 355 6.81 21.33 -7.79
C LEU A 355 7.56 20.14 -7.14
N ALA A 356 8.01 19.14 -7.92
CA ALA A 356 8.71 17.99 -7.39
C ALA A 356 9.94 18.40 -6.55
N ASP A 357 10.80 19.26 -7.09
CA ASP A 357 12.00 19.72 -6.39
C ASP A 357 11.67 20.49 -5.09
N PRO A 358 10.89 21.59 -5.08
CA PRO A 358 10.60 22.30 -3.84
C PRO A 358 9.84 21.44 -2.81
N VAL A 359 8.93 20.54 -3.26
CA VAL A 359 8.19 19.66 -2.34
C VAL A 359 9.11 18.63 -1.71
N THR A 360 9.97 17.98 -2.46
CA THR A 360 10.90 16.97 -1.93
C THR A 360 12.01 17.62 -1.10
N ARG A 361 12.48 18.79 -1.48
CA ARG A 361 13.42 19.57 -0.69
C ARG A 361 12.85 19.95 0.66
N LEU A 362 11.60 20.43 0.71
CA LEU A 362 10.93 20.77 1.97
C LEU A 362 10.74 19.53 2.87
N ALA A 363 10.34 18.39 2.28
CA ALA A 363 10.03 17.19 3.03
C ALA A 363 11.28 16.38 3.41
N PHE A 364 12.26 16.27 2.54
CA PHE A 364 13.37 15.33 2.66
C PHE A 364 14.77 15.97 2.53
N GLY A 365 14.87 17.25 2.26
CA GLY A 365 16.12 17.97 2.04
C GLY A 365 16.76 18.55 3.31
N ASN A 366 16.57 17.89 4.48
CA ASN A 366 17.13 18.33 5.74
C ASN A 366 17.93 17.21 6.42
N GLY A 367 18.87 17.58 7.28
CA GLY A 367 19.72 16.63 7.99
C GLY A 367 20.58 15.81 7.02
N THR A 368 20.66 14.51 7.26
CA THR A 368 21.40 13.56 6.41
C THR A 368 20.84 13.47 4.98
N GLY A 369 19.55 13.77 4.77
CA GLY A 369 18.91 13.77 3.46
C GLY A 369 19.16 15.01 2.59
N ALA A 370 19.97 15.97 3.04
CA ALA A 370 20.14 17.27 2.38
C ALA A 370 20.77 17.18 0.98
N SER A 371 21.58 16.16 0.70
CA SER A 371 22.28 15.97 -0.58
C SER A 371 21.49 15.16 -1.60
N ASP A 372 20.61 14.26 -1.15
CA ASP A 372 20.03 13.20 -1.97
C ASP A 372 18.51 13.30 -2.15
N TYR A 373 17.85 14.36 -1.61
CA TYR A 373 16.42 14.63 -1.85
C TYR A 373 16.09 14.80 -3.34
N ILE A 374 17.05 15.26 -4.14
CA ILE A 374 16.86 15.47 -5.59
C ILE A 374 16.52 14.17 -6.33
N TYR A 375 17.03 13.04 -5.86
CA TYR A 375 16.71 11.73 -6.43
C TYR A 375 15.22 11.39 -6.23
N ILE A 376 14.64 11.82 -5.09
CA ILE A 376 13.20 11.68 -4.82
C ILE A 376 12.41 12.59 -5.78
N ALA A 377 12.90 13.80 -6.07
CA ALA A 377 12.27 14.71 -7.01
C ALA A 377 12.18 14.08 -8.41
N TRP A 378 13.26 13.51 -8.92
CA TRP A 378 13.29 12.84 -10.23
C TRP A 378 12.34 11.64 -10.28
N ALA A 379 12.32 10.82 -9.22
CA ALA A 379 11.40 9.70 -9.11
C ALA A 379 9.93 10.17 -9.01
N LEU A 380 9.66 11.26 -8.29
CA LEU A 380 8.34 11.87 -8.18
C LEU A 380 7.83 12.42 -9.53
N MET A 381 8.69 13.09 -10.29
CA MET A 381 8.39 13.54 -11.66
C MET A 381 8.00 12.35 -12.55
N ALA A 382 8.77 11.27 -12.49
CA ALA A 382 8.49 10.05 -13.24
C ALA A 382 7.16 9.39 -12.85
N PHE A 383 6.86 9.34 -11.56
CA PHE A 383 5.56 8.88 -11.07
C PHE A 383 4.40 9.80 -11.45
N ALA A 384 4.61 11.11 -11.43
CA ALA A 384 3.57 12.09 -11.74
C ALA A 384 2.96 11.87 -13.13
N ILE A 385 3.76 11.47 -14.13
CA ILE A 385 3.30 11.09 -15.47
C ILE A 385 2.25 9.97 -15.41
N GLY A 386 2.39 9.04 -14.48
CA GLY A 386 1.51 7.88 -14.29
C GLY A 386 0.26 8.13 -13.45
N LEU A 387 0.09 9.30 -12.81
CA LEU A 387 -0.99 9.53 -11.86
C LEU A 387 -2.39 9.43 -12.49
N VAL A 388 -2.57 10.04 -13.63
CA VAL A 388 -3.84 10.03 -14.37
C VAL A 388 -4.17 8.64 -14.92
N PRO A 389 -3.29 7.95 -15.67
CA PRO A 389 -3.58 6.60 -16.12
C PRO A 389 -3.78 5.61 -14.98
N PHE A 390 -3.03 5.70 -13.87
CA PHE A 390 -3.26 4.90 -12.68
C PHE A 390 -4.67 5.10 -12.12
N THR A 391 -5.13 6.34 -12.04
CA THR A 391 -6.46 6.69 -11.56
C THR A 391 -7.57 6.17 -12.47
N ILE A 392 -7.42 6.32 -13.79
CA ILE A 392 -8.37 5.79 -14.76
C ILE A 392 -8.45 4.26 -14.64
N GLN A 393 -7.31 3.59 -14.56
CA GLN A 393 -7.22 2.14 -14.38
C GLN A 393 -7.95 1.70 -13.10
N TYR A 394 -7.72 2.38 -11.99
CA TYR A 394 -8.37 2.09 -10.71
C TYR A 394 -9.91 2.15 -10.81
N LEU A 395 -10.45 3.19 -11.44
CA LEU A 395 -11.90 3.38 -11.62
C LEU A 395 -12.49 2.36 -12.59
N TYR A 396 -11.78 2.00 -13.67
CA TYR A 396 -12.20 0.94 -14.58
C TYR A 396 -12.30 -0.42 -13.88
N LEU A 397 -11.36 -0.73 -12.99
CA LEU A 397 -11.44 -1.96 -12.19
C LEU A 397 -12.66 -1.97 -11.28
N ARG A 398 -13.08 -0.82 -10.73
CA ARG A 398 -14.31 -0.71 -9.93
C ARG A 398 -15.57 -1.00 -10.74
N ALA A 399 -15.61 -0.64 -12.01
CA ALA A 399 -16.72 -1.00 -12.89
C ALA A 399 -16.83 -2.53 -13.08
N PHE A 400 -15.70 -3.25 -13.21
CA PHE A 400 -15.71 -4.72 -13.22
C PHE A 400 -16.19 -5.30 -11.89
N PHE A 401 -15.76 -4.77 -10.76
CA PHE A 401 -16.20 -5.24 -9.44
C PHE A 401 -17.69 -4.96 -9.21
N ALA A 402 -18.23 -3.86 -9.71
CA ALA A 402 -19.67 -3.58 -9.68
C ALA A 402 -20.49 -4.62 -10.45
N MET A 403 -19.91 -5.25 -11.48
CA MET A 403 -20.49 -6.32 -12.27
C MET A 403 -20.12 -7.73 -11.76
N ASP A 404 -19.70 -7.87 -10.49
CA ASP A 404 -19.25 -9.13 -9.85
C ASP A 404 -18.15 -9.89 -10.62
N ASN A 405 -17.36 -9.16 -11.40
CA ASN A 405 -16.31 -9.74 -12.22
C ASN A 405 -14.92 -9.51 -11.62
N THR A 406 -14.38 -10.50 -10.95
CA THR A 406 -13.02 -10.48 -10.37
C THR A 406 -11.97 -11.13 -11.27
N ARG A 407 -12.40 -11.99 -12.20
CA ARG A 407 -11.49 -12.71 -13.13
C ARG A 407 -10.84 -11.75 -14.14
N THR A 408 -11.63 -10.86 -14.74
CA THR A 408 -11.10 -9.92 -15.74
C THR A 408 -10.06 -8.95 -15.16
N PRO A 409 -10.25 -8.33 -13.98
CA PRO A 409 -9.21 -7.56 -13.29
C PRO A 409 -7.89 -8.33 -13.11
N PHE A 410 -7.93 -9.60 -12.72
CA PHE A 410 -6.73 -10.43 -12.62
C PHE A 410 -6.02 -10.60 -13.97
N LEU A 411 -6.75 -10.91 -15.04
CA LEU A 411 -6.16 -11.06 -16.38
C LEU A 411 -5.57 -9.75 -16.90
N LEU A 412 -6.22 -8.61 -16.62
CA LEU A 412 -5.68 -7.28 -16.96
C LEU A 412 -4.41 -6.98 -16.17
N GLN A 413 -4.34 -7.40 -14.90
CA GLN A 413 -3.15 -7.21 -14.07
C GLN A 413 -1.94 -7.98 -14.62
N ILE A 414 -2.12 -9.11 -15.28
CA ILE A 414 -1.02 -9.84 -15.94
C ILE A 414 -0.33 -8.93 -16.97
N TRP A 415 -1.10 -8.20 -17.79
CA TRP A 415 -0.55 -7.29 -18.78
C TRP A 415 0.12 -6.08 -18.16
N ILE A 416 -0.48 -5.49 -17.12
CA ILE A 416 0.09 -4.33 -16.41
C ILE A 416 1.39 -4.74 -15.71
N SER A 417 1.38 -5.85 -15.00
CA SER A 417 2.55 -6.39 -14.31
C SER A 417 3.65 -6.80 -15.26
N GLY A 418 3.29 -7.44 -16.39
CA GLY A 418 4.24 -7.80 -17.45
C GLY A 418 4.87 -6.57 -18.10
N ALA A 419 4.07 -5.55 -18.39
CA ALA A 419 4.56 -4.28 -18.93
C ALA A 419 5.49 -3.55 -17.94
N ASN A 420 5.12 -3.55 -16.64
CA ASN A 420 5.98 -2.97 -15.60
C ASN A 420 7.30 -3.72 -15.46
N ALA A 421 7.27 -5.05 -15.40
CA ALA A 421 8.48 -5.86 -15.32
C ALA A 421 9.38 -5.66 -16.55
N ALA A 422 8.81 -5.69 -17.76
CA ALA A 422 9.56 -5.48 -19.00
C ALA A 422 10.18 -4.07 -19.06
N ALA A 423 9.40 -3.03 -18.73
CA ALA A 423 9.90 -1.65 -18.71
C ALA A 423 10.95 -1.43 -17.61
N ALA A 424 10.76 -2.02 -16.40
CA ALA A 424 11.73 -1.94 -15.32
C ALA A 424 13.06 -2.58 -15.71
N LEU A 425 13.05 -3.77 -16.31
CA LEU A 425 14.27 -4.42 -16.82
C LEU A 425 14.92 -3.61 -17.94
N ALA A 426 14.14 -3.12 -18.91
CA ALA A 426 14.67 -2.35 -20.05
C ALA A 426 15.27 -1.01 -19.65
N LEU A 427 14.70 -0.34 -18.63
CA LEU A 427 15.16 0.97 -18.18
C LEU A 427 16.22 0.90 -17.08
N ALA A 428 16.24 -0.12 -16.23
CA ALA A 428 17.18 -0.20 -15.12
C ALA A 428 18.48 -0.95 -15.48
N LEU A 429 18.44 -2.06 -16.24
CA LEU A 429 19.61 -2.89 -16.48
C LEU A 429 20.68 -2.26 -17.39
N PRO A 430 20.35 -1.53 -18.50
CA PRO A 430 21.38 -1.08 -19.43
C PRO A 430 22.22 0.11 -18.93
N TRP A 431 21.85 0.70 -17.81
CA TRP A 431 22.44 1.97 -17.38
C TRP A 431 23.06 1.85 -15.99
N ASN A 432 24.37 2.08 -15.89
CA ASN A 432 25.14 1.93 -14.65
C ASN A 432 25.12 3.19 -13.75
N ASP A 433 24.16 4.10 -13.92
CA ASP A 433 24.07 5.29 -13.10
C ASP A 433 23.18 5.05 -11.87
N PRO A 434 23.77 4.92 -10.67
CA PRO A 434 23.04 4.62 -9.44
C PRO A 434 22.14 5.75 -8.97
N THR A 435 22.30 6.98 -9.48
CA THR A 435 21.50 8.15 -9.04
C THR A 435 20.12 8.20 -9.69
N THR A 436 19.89 7.50 -10.78
CA THR A 436 18.66 7.56 -11.56
C THR A 436 17.82 6.27 -11.54
N VAL A 437 18.27 5.22 -10.85
CA VAL A 437 17.58 3.92 -10.82
C VAL A 437 16.14 4.06 -10.35
N ALA A 438 15.89 4.75 -9.22
CA ALA A 438 14.53 4.94 -8.70
C ALA A 438 13.62 5.69 -9.68
N ALA A 439 14.15 6.73 -10.36
CA ALA A 439 13.39 7.50 -11.35
C ALA A 439 13.01 6.64 -12.57
N ARG A 440 13.91 5.79 -13.04
CA ARG A 440 13.65 4.86 -14.15
C ARG A 440 12.62 3.80 -13.79
N LEU A 441 12.70 3.25 -12.58
CA LEU A 441 11.72 2.30 -12.07
C LEU A 441 10.34 2.95 -11.88
N ALA A 442 10.30 4.21 -11.42
CA ALA A 442 9.08 5.01 -11.33
C ALA A 442 8.47 5.29 -12.71
N LEU A 443 9.32 5.55 -13.71
CA LEU A 443 8.88 5.72 -15.11
C LEU A 443 8.33 4.41 -15.68
N ALA A 444 8.98 3.28 -15.41
CA ALA A 444 8.49 1.95 -15.80
C ALA A 444 7.10 1.67 -15.25
N TYR A 445 6.89 1.99 -13.95
CA TYR A 445 5.59 1.89 -13.30
C TYR A 445 4.54 2.78 -13.99
N SER A 446 4.88 4.03 -14.30
CA SER A 446 4.00 4.97 -14.98
C SER A 446 3.61 4.46 -16.38
N LEU A 447 4.59 4.01 -17.18
CA LEU A 447 4.36 3.47 -18.53
C LEU A 447 3.46 2.23 -18.51
N SER A 448 3.59 1.37 -17.49
CA SER A 448 2.75 0.18 -17.37
C SER A 448 1.26 0.50 -17.23
N TYR A 449 0.92 1.62 -16.59
CA TYR A 449 -0.48 2.06 -16.46
C TYR A 449 -1.04 2.67 -17.74
N PHE A 450 -0.23 3.25 -18.62
CA PHE A 450 -0.69 3.60 -19.96
C PHE A 450 -1.09 2.36 -20.76
N VAL A 451 -0.26 1.32 -20.74
CA VAL A 451 -0.60 0.02 -21.33
C VAL A 451 -1.87 -0.55 -20.69
N GLY A 452 -1.94 -0.50 -19.35
CA GLY A 452 -3.09 -0.95 -18.57
C GLY A 452 -4.39 -0.26 -18.98
N VAL A 453 -4.42 1.06 -19.01
CA VAL A 453 -5.60 1.84 -19.42
C VAL A 453 -6.01 1.51 -20.84
N PHE A 454 -5.07 1.43 -21.76
CA PHE A 454 -5.36 1.10 -23.15
C PHE A 454 -6.07 -0.25 -23.27
N ILE A 455 -5.47 -1.31 -22.74
CA ILE A 455 -6.05 -2.65 -22.79
C ILE A 455 -7.40 -2.71 -22.05
N THR A 456 -7.45 -2.13 -20.84
CA THR A 456 -8.65 -2.15 -20.01
C THR A 456 -9.80 -1.41 -20.66
N HIS A 457 -9.55 -0.28 -21.30
CA HIS A 457 -10.56 0.48 -22.00
C HIS A 457 -11.22 -0.37 -23.10
N PHE A 458 -10.43 -1.06 -23.95
CA PHE A 458 -10.97 -1.94 -24.98
C PHE A 458 -11.79 -3.09 -24.41
N VAL A 459 -11.28 -3.74 -23.36
CA VAL A 459 -11.98 -4.87 -22.72
C VAL A 459 -13.27 -4.40 -22.04
N LEU A 460 -13.24 -3.25 -21.36
CA LEU A 460 -14.41 -2.69 -20.69
C LEU A 460 -15.47 -2.20 -21.70
N ARG A 461 -15.05 -1.55 -22.78
CA ARG A 461 -15.95 -1.05 -23.83
C ARG A 461 -16.70 -2.17 -24.56
N ARG A 462 -16.12 -3.38 -24.66
CA ARG A 462 -16.85 -4.55 -25.18
C ARG A 462 -18.01 -4.97 -24.29
N ARG A 463 -17.98 -4.64 -23.00
CA ARG A 463 -19.05 -4.93 -22.02
C ARG A 463 -19.97 -3.75 -21.78
N LEU A 464 -19.46 -2.56 -21.91
CA LEU A 464 -20.14 -1.28 -21.75
C LEU A 464 -19.94 -0.44 -23.02
N PRO A 465 -20.70 -0.68 -24.11
CA PRO A 465 -20.52 0.02 -25.39
C PRO A 465 -20.72 1.54 -25.30
N GLU A 466 -21.55 1.99 -24.34
CA GLU A 466 -21.82 3.42 -24.10
C GLU A 466 -20.68 4.15 -23.39
N LEU A 467 -19.60 3.45 -22.99
CA LEU A 467 -18.45 4.09 -22.37
C LEU A 467 -17.76 5.04 -23.36
N PRO A 468 -17.73 6.37 -23.13
CA PRO A 468 -17.26 7.32 -24.12
C PRO A 468 -15.74 7.33 -24.20
N GLY A 469 -15.17 6.87 -25.33
CA GLY A 469 -13.73 6.93 -25.59
C GLY A 469 -13.30 8.34 -26.01
N THR A 470 -13.86 8.86 -27.10
CA THR A 470 -13.46 10.17 -27.68
C THR A 470 -13.80 11.37 -26.79
N ALA A 471 -14.95 11.33 -26.08
CA ALA A 471 -15.32 12.38 -25.13
C ALA A 471 -14.40 12.43 -23.91
N THR A 472 -13.89 11.30 -23.43
CA THR A 472 -12.91 11.24 -22.34
C THR A 472 -11.57 11.80 -22.80
N VAL A 473 -11.08 11.42 -23.98
CA VAL A 473 -9.83 11.98 -24.55
C VAL A 473 -9.94 13.50 -24.75
N ARG A 474 -11.06 13.98 -25.29
CA ARG A 474 -11.31 15.44 -25.46
C ARG A 474 -11.35 16.16 -24.12
N HIS A 475 -11.94 15.58 -23.09
CA HIS A 475 -11.95 16.12 -21.75
C HIS A 475 -10.54 16.24 -21.17
N LEU A 476 -9.71 15.19 -21.28
CA LEU A 476 -8.32 15.19 -20.82
C LEU A 476 -7.48 16.23 -21.59
N ALA A 477 -7.64 16.30 -22.91
CA ALA A 477 -6.93 17.29 -23.75
C ALA A 477 -7.27 18.73 -23.33
N ARG A 478 -8.55 19.03 -23.08
CA ARG A 478 -8.98 20.37 -22.61
C ARG A 478 -8.40 20.71 -21.24
N LEU A 479 -8.37 19.72 -20.31
CA LEU A 479 -7.78 19.91 -19.00
C LEU A 479 -6.26 20.15 -19.10
N LEU A 480 -5.55 19.41 -19.94
CA LEU A 480 -4.11 19.64 -20.20
C LEU A 480 -3.86 21.04 -20.73
N LEU A 481 -4.62 21.47 -21.75
CA LEU A 481 -4.50 22.81 -22.32
C LEU A 481 -4.78 23.92 -21.29
N ALA A 482 -5.69 23.68 -20.34
CA ALA A 482 -5.98 24.63 -19.28
C ALA A 482 -4.92 24.65 -18.16
N THR A 483 -4.27 23.51 -17.89
CA THR A 483 -3.37 23.34 -16.74
C THR A 483 -1.91 23.69 -17.10
N VAL A 484 -1.46 23.35 -18.31
CA VAL A 484 -0.07 23.59 -18.72
C VAL A 484 0.33 25.07 -18.67
N PRO A 485 -0.48 26.06 -19.14
CA PRO A 485 -0.12 27.46 -19.02
C PRO A 485 0.05 27.92 -17.56
N ALA A 486 -0.80 27.42 -16.66
CA ALA A 486 -0.71 27.73 -15.22
C ALA A 486 0.54 27.10 -14.55
N ALA A 487 1.18 26.14 -15.18
CA ALA A 487 2.39 25.48 -14.67
C ALA A 487 3.68 26.17 -15.18
N VAL A 488 3.59 27.02 -16.19
CA VAL A 488 4.71 27.76 -16.77
C VAL A 488 4.84 29.16 -16.16
N LEU A 489 3.78 29.69 -15.55
CA LEU A 489 3.74 30.94 -14.78
C LEU A 489 4.19 30.72 -13.34
#